data_5d1f0fb87522034bd4cb047eac0cd357
#
_entry.id   5d1f0fb87522034bd4cb047eac0cd357
#
_cell.length_a   1.000
_cell.length_b   1.000
_cell.length_c   1.000
_cell.angle_alpha   90.00
_cell.angle_beta   90.00
_cell.angle_gamma   90.00
#
_symmetry.space_group_name_H-M   'P 1'
#
loop_
_entity.id
_entity.type
_entity.pdbx_description
1 polymer ?
#
loop_
_entity_poly.entity_id
_entity_poly.type
_entity_poly.pdbx_seq_one_letter_code
_entity_poly.pdbx_strand_id
1 'polypeptide(L)'
;KPVRRPPKPNAVRSMDDKQVETFERTLSCPCPCTLDVYTCRTTDFTCGISPAVHRDVQALVDGGYSADEIMSALTDTYGDIILMTPRREGFNLLAWVAPFSALGLGALGIGALLRRWQHNAAASATVAARNTSRPRFST
;
A
#
# COMPACT_ATOMS: atom_id res chain seq x y z
N LYS A 1 11.17 -22.00 7.11
CA LYS A 1 11.97 -22.59 5.99
C LYS A 1 13.08 -21.59 5.69
N PRO A 2 14.36 -21.97 5.78
CA PRO A 2 15.47 -21.04 5.54
C PRO A 2 15.49 -20.57 4.08
N VAL A 3 15.83 -19.31 3.87
CA VAL A 3 16.09 -18.76 2.54
C VAL A 3 17.42 -19.34 2.04
N ARG A 4 17.37 -20.23 1.06
CA ARG A 4 18.56 -20.84 0.49
C ARG A 4 18.76 -20.34 -0.94
N ARG A 5 19.68 -19.40 -1.10
CA ARG A 5 20.21 -19.03 -2.42
C ARG A 5 21.72 -19.28 -2.44
N PRO A 6 22.27 -19.88 -3.49
CA PRO A 6 23.72 -20.09 -3.60
C PRO A 6 24.40 -18.71 -3.67
N PRO A 7 25.61 -18.56 -3.07
CA PRO A 7 26.37 -17.32 -3.19
C PRO A 7 26.68 -17.01 -4.66
N LYS A 8 26.74 -15.73 -4.99
CA LYS A 8 27.13 -15.28 -6.33
C LYS A 8 28.60 -15.66 -6.62
N PRO A 9 28.98 -15.92 -7.86
CA PRO A 9 30.39 -16.11 -8.21
C PRO A 9 31.19 -14.85 -7.83
N ASN A 10 32.30 -15.03 -7.11
CA ASN A 10 33.12 -13.96 -6.52
C ASN A 10 32.35 -13.06 -5.54
N ALA A 11 31.45 -13.65 -4.73
CA ALA A 11 30.66 -12.91 -3.76
C ALA A 11 31.59 -12.12 -2.82
N VAL A 12 31.31 -10.84 -2.70
CA VAL A 12 31.83 -9.94 -1.68
C VAL A 12 30.67 -9.52 -0.81
N ARG A 13 30.86 -9.48 0.50
CA ARG A 13 29.82 -9.05 1.44
C ARG A 13 29.26 -7.70 0.99
N SER A 14 27.95 -7.65 0.79
CA SER A 14 27.27 -6.50 0.18
C SER A 14 26.93 -5.37 1.17
N MET A 15 26.89 -5.68 2.49
CA MET A 15 26.54 -4.74 3.55
C MET A 15 27.44 -4.95 4.78
N ASP A 16 27.78 -3.86 5.45
CA ASP A 16 28.41 -3.91 6.78
C ASP A 16 27.37 -4.20 7.88
N ASP A 17 27.83 -4.47 9.11
CA ASP A 17 26.95 -4.84 10.22
C ASP A 17 25.93 -3.74 10.57
N LYS A 18 26.30 -2.46 10.43
CA LYS A 18 25.41 -1.33 10.68
C LYS A 18 24.33 -1.20 9.58
N GLN A 19 24.70 -1.49 8.35
CA GLN A 19 23.75 -1.53 7.24
C GLN A 19 22.78 -2.69 7.37
N VAL A 20 23.26 -3.86 7.83
CA VAL A 20 22.40 -5.01 8.14
C VAL A 20 21.42 -4.66 9.27
N GLU A 21 21.88 -4.02 10.35
CA GLU A 21 21.00 -3.56 11.43
C GLU A 21 19.91 -2.62 10.90
N THR A 22 20.30 -1.62 10.10
CA THR A 22 19.36 -0.67 9.50
C THR A 22 18.35 -1.39 8.58
N PHE A 23 18.82 -2.36 7.79
CA PHE A 23 17.97 -3.17 6.92
C PHE A 23 16.97 -4.01 7.73
N GLU A 24 17.42 -4.68 8.80
CA GLU A 24 16.56 -5.49 9.67
C GLU A 24 15.48 -4.67 10.38
N ARG A 25 15.72 -3.37 10.63
CA ARG A 25 14.72 -2.45 11.18
C ARG A 25 13.60 -2.11 10.17
N THR A 26 13.82 -2.39 8.88
CA THR A 26 12.80 -2.24 7.85
C THR A 26 11.96 -3.51 7.64
N LEU A 27 12.36 -4.62 8.27
CA LEU A 27 11.69 -5.90 8.19
C LEU A 27 10.78 -6.13 9.39
N SER A 28 9.51 -6.46 9.13
CA SER A 28 8.59 -6.92 10.17
C SER A 28 8.94 -8.34 10.60
N CYS A 29 9.01 -8.61 11.89
CA CYS A 29 9.16 -9.97 12.37
C CYS A 29 7.87 -10.76 12.10
N PRO A 30 7.91 -11.91 11.40
CA PRO A 30 6.72 -12.73 11.14
C PRO A 30 6.27 -13.53 12.38
N CYS A 31 6.38 -12.92 13.56
CA CYS A 31 5.86 -13.40 14.83
C CYS A 31 4.72 -12.49 15.31
N PRO A 32 3.93 -12.90 16.32
CA PRO A 32 2.83 -12.07 16.84
C PRO A 32 3.29 -10.81 17.60
N CYS A 33 4.60 -10.53 17.68
CA CYS A 33 5.15 -9.47 18.50
C CYS A 33 5.03 -8.05 17.88
N THR A 34 4.69 -7.92 16.60
CA THR A 34 4.57 -6.63 15.86
C THR A 34 5.82 -5.75 15.84
N LEU A 35 6.99 -6.31 16.18
CA LEU A 35 8.27 -5.62 16.19
C LEU A 35 9.02 -5.83 14.86
N ASP A 36 10.00 -4.97 14.59
CA ASP A 36 10.98 -5.23 13.54
C ASP A 36 11.93 -6.39 13.93
N VAL A 37 12.58 -7.00 12.93
CA VAL A 37 13.45 -8.16 13.14
C VAL A 37 14.60 -7.85 14.09
N TYR A 38 15.24 -6.67 13.97
CA TYR A 38 16.35 -6.28 14.83
C TYR A 38 15.90 -6.12 16.30
N THR A 39 14.85 -5.33 16.52
CA THR A 39 14.33 -5.11 17.88
C THR A 39 13.83 -6.40 18.49
N CYS A 40 13.10 -7.23 17.73
CA CYS A 40 12.61 -8.50 18.24
C CYS A 40 13.76 -9.43 18.68
N ARG A 41 14.82 -9.61 17.89
CA ARG A 41 15.93 -10.49 18.24
C ARG A 41 16.80 -10.01 19.39
N THR A 42 16.78 -8.71 19.66
CA THR A 42 17.59 -8.10 20.73
C THR A 42 16.84 -7.93 22.04
N THR A 43 15.50 -7.94 22.01
CA THR A 43 14.65 -7.72 23.19
C THR A 43 13.83 -8.94 23.60
N ASP A 44 13.43 -9.76 22.63
CA ASP A 44 12.63 -10.98 22.88
C ASP A 44 13.48 -12.23 22.61
N PHE A 45 14.15 -12.71 23.65
CA PHE A 45 14.97 -13.90 23.60
C PHE A 45 14.18 -15.21 23.46
N THR A 46 12.84 -15.15 23.56
CA THR A 46 11.98 -16.32 23.37
C THR A 46 11.54 -16.49 21.92
N CYS A 47 11.70 -15.45 21.08
CA CYS A 47 11.38 -15.51 19.67
C CYS A 47 12.41 -16.32 18.89
N GLY A 48 12.01 -17.50 18.41
CA GLY A 48 12.88 -18.33 17.56
C GLY A 48 12.92 -17.89 16.07
N ILE A 49 12.03 -16.99 15.66
CA ILE A 49 11.87 -16.60 14.25
C ILE A 49 12.83 -15.48 13.88
N SER A 50 12.94 -14.41 14.69
CA SER A 50 13.83 -13.28 14.38
C SER A 50 15.31 -13.65 14.26
N PRO A 51 15.90 -14.56 15.11
CA PRO A 51 17.26 -15.02 14.88
C PRO A 51 17.42 -15.88 13.60
N ALA A 52 16.36 -16.56 13.17
CA ALA A 52 16.39 -17.34 11.93
C ALA A 52 16.40 -16.39 10.71
N VAL A 53 15.55 -15.36 10.70
CA VAL A 53 15.54 -14.32 9.67
C VAL A 53 16.87 -13.59 9.61
N HIS A 54 17.46 -13.23 10.76
CA HIS A 54 18.79 -12.63 10.82
C HIS A 54 19.87 -13.50 10.14
N ARG A 55 19.89 -14.81 10.42
CA ARG A 55 20.84 -15.73 9.76
C ARG A 55 20.62 -15.81 8.25
N ASP A 56 19.37 -15.77 7.79
CA ASP A 56 19.05 -15.76 6.37
C ASP A 56 19.54 -14.46 5.71
N VAL A 57 19.32 -13.29 6.36
CA VAL A 57 19.86 -12.00 5.90
C VAL A 57 21.38 -12.04 5.82
N GLN A 58 22.07 -12.50 6.86
CA GLN A 58 23.54 -12.62 6.86
C GLN A 58 24.04 -13.51 5.73
N ALA A 59 23.44 -14.66 5.54
CA ALA A 59 23.83 -15.59 4.46
C ALA A 59 23.67 -14.96 3.06
N LEU A 60 22.64 -14.16 2.85
CA LEU A 60 22.43 -13.46 1.58
C LEU A 60 23.40 -12.27 1.40
N VAL A 61 23.67 -11.52 2.47
CA VAL A 61 24.68 -10.45 2.48
C VAL A 61 26.07 -11.00 2.16
N ASP A 62 26.46 -12.08 2.81
CA ASP A 62 27.74 -12.76 2.55
C ASP A 62 27.78 -13.38 1.15
N GLY A 63 26.61 -13.78 0.62
CA GLY A 63 26.43 -14.25 -0.76
C GLY A 63 26.48 -13.15 -1.82
N GLY A 64 26.70 -11.87 -1.44
CA GLY A 64 26.84 -10.74 -2.36
C GLY A 64 25.53 -10.25 -2.97
N TYR A 65 24.38 -10.49 -2.32
CA TYR A 65 23.08 -10.01 -2.78
C TYR A 65 22.83 -8.58 -2.34
N SER A 66 22.24 -7.77 -3.22
CA SER A 66 21.82 -6.39 -2.89
C SER A 66 20.61 -6.36 -1.95
N ALA A 67 20.33 -5.21 -1.33
CA ALA A 67 19.19 -5.02 -0.44
C ALA A 67 17.86 -5.42 -1.11
N ASP A 68 17.66 -5.03 -2.37
CA ASP A 68 16.42 -5.34 -3.11
C ASP A 68 16.31 -6.84 -3.42
N GLU A 69 17.42 -7.49 -3.76
CA GLU A 69 17.45 -8.93 -4.00
C GLU A 69 17.19 -9.72 -2.71
N ILE A 70 17.72 -9.26 -1.58
CA ILE A 70 17.48 -9.84 -0.25
C ILE A 70 16.01 -9.66 0.14
N MET A 71 15.45 -8.46 -0.04
CA MET A 71 14.04 -8.18 0.21
C MET A 71 13.12 -9.09 -0.61
N SER A 72 13.43 -9.26 -1.90
CA SER A 72 12.68 -10.18 -2.77
C SER A 72 12.77 -11.63 -2.27
N ALA A 73 13.96 -12.10 -1.94
CA ALA A 73 14.17 -13.46 -1.45
C ALA A 73 13.45 -13.75 -0.12
N LEU A 74 13.44 -12.78 0.79
CA LEU A 74 12.71 -12.85 2.04
C LEU A 74 11.20 -12.87 1.82
N THR A 75 10.70 -12.00 0.94
CA THR A 75 9.27 -11.95 0.60
C THR A 75 8.80 -13.23 -0.08
N ASP A 76 9.60 -13.82 -0.98
CA ASP A 76 9.29 -15.10 -1.63
C ASP A 76 9.18 -16.26 -0.61
N THR A 77 9.92 -16.17 0.51
CA THR A 77 9.97 -17.23 1.52
C THR A 77 8.98 -17.05 2.65
N TYR A 78 8.87 -15.82 3.17
CA TYR A 78 8.05 -15.48 4.34
C TYR A 78 6.71 -14.82 3.97
N GLY A 79 6.55 -14.41 2.71
CA GLY A 79 5.38 -13.66 2.23
C GLY A 79 5.47 -12.18 2.56
N ASP A 80 4.41 -11.44 2.19
CA ASP A 80 4.33 -9.98 2.39
C ASP A 80 4.28 -9.55 3.87
N ILE A 81 4.08 -10.50 4.79
CA ILE A 81 4.08 -10.23 6.24
C ILE A 81 5.43 -9.71 6.74
N ILE A 82 6.53 -10.03 6.04
CA ILE A 82 7.88 -9.54 6.39
C ILE A 82 8.08 -8.05 6.03
N LEU A 83 7.18 -7.48 5.21
CA LEU A 83 7.25 -6.08 4.82
C LEU A 83 6.57 -5.21 5.87
N MET A 84 7.24 -4.18 6.38
CA MET A 84 6.62 -3.15 7.23
C MET A 84 5.57 -2.34 6.45
N THR A 85 5.76 -2.19 5.14
CA THR A 85 4.82 -1.50 4.25
C THR A 85 4.47 -2.42 3.09
N PRO A 86 3.17 -2.73 2.88
CA PRO A 86 2.74 -3.54 1.74
C PRO A 86 3.24 -2.99 0.40
N ARG A 87 3.62 -3.87 -0.50
CA ARG A 87 4.03 -3.48 -1.86
C ARG A 87 2.87 -2.76 -2.56
N ARG A 88 3.18 -1.65 -3.24
CA ARG A 88 2.22 -0.90 -4.06
C ARG A 88 2.12 -1.49 -5.47
N GLU A 89 2.08 -2.81 -5.59
CA GLU A 89 2.07 -3.52 -6.87
C GLU A 89 0.84 -4.42 -6.99
N GLY A 90 0.35 -4.62 -8.20
CA GLY A 90 -0.75 -5.53 -8.50
C GLY A 90 -2.04 -5.19 -7.74
N PHE A 91 -2.59 -6.16 -7.02
CA PHE A 91 -3.85 -6.02 -6.28
C PHE A 91 -3.78 -4.97 -5.16
N ASN A 92 -2.62 -4.78 -4.55
CA ASN A 92 -2.40 -3.76 -3.51
C ASN A 92 -2.50 -2.33 -4.07
N LEU A 93 -2.15 -2.10 -5.34
CA LEU A 93 -2.33 -0.80 -5.98
C LEU A 93 -3.82 -0.44 -6.09
N LEU A 94 -4.67 -1.43 -6.37
CA LEU A 94 -6.12 -1.24 -6.43
C LEU A 94 -6.68 -0.75 -5.08
N ALA A 95 -6.20 -1.30 -3.97
CA ALA A 95 -6.60 -0.90 -2.62
C ALA A 95 -6.26 0.56 -2.31
N TRP A 96 -5.17 1.08 -2.89
CA TRP A 96 -4.79 2.48 -2.73
C TRP A 96 -5.58 3.42 -3.66
N VAL A 97 -5.87 3.00 -4.88
CA VAL A 97 -6.58 3.81 -5.89
C VAL A 97 -8.09 3.79 -5.68
N ALA A 98 -8.66 2.68 -5.20
CA ALA A 98 -10.11 2.49 -5.05
C ALA A 98 -10.82 3.61 -4.25
N PRO A 99 -10.34 4.05 -3.06
CA PRO A 99 -11.03 5.09 -2.29
C PRO A 99 -11.06 6.44 -3.02
N PHE A 100 -9.98 6.79 -3.73
CA PHE A 100 -9.92 8.05 -4.50
C PHE A 100 -10.82 7.99 -5.73
N SER A 101 -10.87 6.83 -6.40
CA SER A 101 -11.76 6.60 -7.55
C SER A 101 -13.22 6.67 -7.14
N ALA A 102 -13.59 6.05 -6.03
CA ALA A 102 -14.94 6.10 -5.48
C ALA A 102 -15.36 7.53 -5.13
N LEU A 103 -14.47 8.30 -4.50
CA LEU A 103 -14.71 9.70 -4.16
C LEU A 103 -14.91 10.56 -5.41
N GLY A 104 -14.07 10.39 -6.43
CA GLY A 104 -14.17 11.10 -7.71
C GLY A 104 -15.48 10.81 -8.45
N LEU A 105 -15.84 9.52 -8.57
CA LEU A 105 -17.10 9.12 -9.19
C LEU A 105 -18.31 9.60 -8.42
N GLY A 106 -18.27 9.58 -7.08
CA GLY A 106 -19.32 10.12 -6.22
C GLY A 106 -19.51 11.62 -6.43
N ALA A 107 -18.43 12.39 -6.46
CA ALA A 107 -18.49 13.84 -6.71
C ALA A 107 -19.03 14.17 -8.09
N LEU A 108 -18.63 13.44 -9.13
CA LEU A 108 -19.16 13.59 -10.48
C LEU A 108 -20.67 13.28 -10.55
N GLY A 109 -21.09 12.20 -9.87
CA GLY A 109 -22.50 11.83 -9.80
C GLY A 109 -23.37 12.91 -9.12
N ILE A 110 -22.91 13.42 -7.99
CA ILE A 110 -23.60 14.52 -7.28
C ILE A 110 -23.63 15.78 -8.14
N GLY A 111 -22.52 16.14 -8.78
CA GLY A 111 -22.44 17.30 -9.68
C GLY A 111 -23.41 17.19 -10.86
N ALA A 112 -23.51 16.03 -11.48
CA ALA A 112 -24.44 15.77 -12.55
C ALA A 112 -25.90 15.87 -12.09
N LEU A 113 -26.23 15.35 -10.89
CA LEU A 113 -27.56 15.40 -10.32
C LEU A 113 -27.96 16.87 -9.99
N LEU A 114 -27.07 17.63 -9.39
CA LEU A 114 -27.30 19.06 -9.09
C LEU A 114 -27.51 19.88 -10.37
N ARG A 115 -26.71 19.64 -11.40
CA ARG A 115 -26.91 20.27 -12.73
C ARG A 115 -28.27 19.94 -13.31
N ARG A 116 -28.69 18.68 -13.25
CA ARG A 116 -30.02 18.26 -13.75
C ARG A 116 -31.16 18.98 -12.99
N TRP A 117 -31.03 19.12 -11.67
CA TRP A 117 -32.02 19.82 -10.87
C TRP A 117 -32.08 21.34 -11.19
N GLN A 118 -30.92 21.96 -11.38
CA GLN A 118 -30.86 23.38 -11.78
C GLN A 118 -31.49 23.61 -13.14
N HIS A 119 -31.26 22.75 -14.12
CA HIS A 119 -31.89 22.82 -15.44
C HIS A 119 -33.40 22.65 -15.35
N ASN A 120 -33.88 21.73 -14.56
CA ASN A 120 -35.33 21.52 -14.38
C ASN A 120 -36.00 22.71 -13.65
N ALA A 121 -35.35 23.28 -12.65
CA ALA A 121 -35.84 24.43 -11.94
C ALA A 121 -35.90 25.67 -12.86
N ALA A 122 -34.89 25.89 -13.68
CA ALA A 122 -34.90 26.98 -14.68
C ALA A 122 -36.02 26.84 -15.71
N ALA A 123 -36.27 25.61 -16.19
CA ALA A 123 -37.35 25.32 -17.11
C ALA A 123 -38.71 25.56 -16.49
N SER A 124 -38.92 25.19 -15.23
CA SER A 124 -40.16 25.44 -14.49
C SER A 124 -40.40 26.92 -14.25
N ALA A 125 -39.37 27.71 -13.94
CA ALA A 125 -39.46 29.15 -13.75
C ALA A 125 -39.87 29.88 -15.06
N THR A 126 -39.33 29.43 -16.20
CA THR A 126 -39.70 30.01 -17.53
C THR A 126 -41.13 29.75 -17.90
N VAL A 127 -41.64 28.55 -17.60
CA VAL A 127 -43.06 28.18 -17.83
C VAL A 127 -44.00 29.02 -16.92
N ALA A 128 -43.63 29.19 -15.65
CA ALA A 128 -44.41 30.00 -14.70
C ALA A 128 -44.48 31.48 -15.14
N ALA A 129 -43.36 32.07 -15.57
CA ALA A 129 -43.31 33.45 -16.07
C ALA A 129 -44.18 33.64 -17.31
N ARG A 130 -44.18 32.67 -18.24
CA ARG A 130 -45.02 32.69 -19.46
C ARG A 130 -46.51 32.60 -19.14
N ASN A 131 -46.90 31.87 -18.11
CA ASN A 131 -48.31 31.75 -17.70
C ASN A 131 -48.81 33.02 -17.00
N THR A 132 -47.97 33.74 -16.28
CA THR A 132 -48.34 34.99 -15.60
C THR A 132 -48.48 36.16 -16.57
N SER A 133 -47.80 36.14 -17.72
CA SER A 133 -47.89 37.18 -18.75
C SER A 133 -49.05 36.99 -19.74
N ARG A 134 -49.85 35.90 -19.61
CA ARG A 134 -51.04 35.69 -20.46
C ARG A 134 -52.19 36.53 -19.96
N PRO A 135 -52.72 37.53 -20.72
CA PRO A 135 -53.83 38.32 -20.31
C PRO A 135 -55.07 37.44 -20.09
N ARG A 136 -55.72 37.58 -18.93
CA ARG A 136 -57.01 36.97 -18.70
C ARG A 136 -58.03 37.79 -19.50
N PHE A 137 -58.47 37.26 -20.63
CA PHE A 137 -59.67 37.80 -21.25
C PHE A 137 -60.85 37.25 -20.44
N SER A 138 -61.44 38.13 -19.60
CA SER A 138 -62.75 37.94 -18.96
C SER A 138 -63.80 38.36 -19.96
N THR A 139 -64.65 37.46 -20.42
CA THR A 139 -65.95 37.73 -21.04
C THR A 139 -66.98 38.02 -19.97
#